data_b3b6bb0c70319516daa4d03d7e922032
#
_entry.id   b3b6bb0c70319516daa4d03d7e922032
#
_cell.length_a   1.000
_cell.length_b   1.000
_cell.length_c   1.000
_cell.angle_alpha   90.00
_cell.angle_beta   90.00
_cell.angle_gamma   90.00
#
_symmetry.space_group_name_H-M   'P 1'
#
loop_
_entity.id
_entity.type
_entity.pdbx_description
1 polymer ?
#
loop_
_entity_poly.entity_id
_entity_poly.type
_entity_poly.pdbx_seq_one_letter_code
_entity_poly.pdbx_strand_id
1 'polypeptide(L)'
;MFIHNKELIQPVKVGKPDARFGTFLLEQFGGATGELTAALQYWVQSFHVENAGIRDMLQDIAMEEFGHLEMVGKLIAQHTSKMDQTAVYDAPLFKIKGGGPHFLDSQGSCWTAAYINEGGNVVRDLRANISAEAGARQTYEALIKACNDEGTKKTLTHLLTREITHANMFMKALDAMGKLDDPMFGNVQPDDTVKLVFNLSQGEDVRGPWNEEPDFEYIAEPKPMGGMPPAPVNPDDEQSSEPRKRTRKNG
;
A
#
# COMPACT_ATOMS: atom_id res chain seq x y z
N MET A 1 27.30 -5.53 0.86
CA MET A 1 27.72 -4.10 0.87
C MET A 1 26.54 -3.28 0.35
N PHE A 2 26.11 -2.29 1.10
CA PHE A 2 25.05 -1.37 0.68
C PHE A 2 25.69 -0.18 -0.03
N ILE A 3 25.18 0.14 -1.22
CA ILE A 3 25.57 1.32 -1.97
C ILE A 3 24.33 2.20 -2.08
N HIS A 4 24.37 3.39 -1.48
CA HIS A 4 23.30 4.36 -1.63
C HIS A 4 23.47 5.10 -2.96
N ASN A 5 22.58 4.85 -3.91
CA ASN A 5 22.45 5.67 -5.11
C ASN A 5 21.71 6.96 -4.75
N LYS A 6 22.34 8.10 -4.97
CA LYS A 6 21.77 9.42 -4.64
C LYS A 6 20.73 9.89 -5.66
N GLU A 7 20.62 9.22 -6.80
CA GLU A 7 19.61 9.49 -7.82
C GLU A 7 18.35 8.71 -7.51
N LEU A 8 17.23 9.40 -7.35
CA LEU A 8 15.93 8.77 -7.14
C LEU A 8 15.37 8.25 -8.45
N ILE A 9 14.68 7.10 -8.42
CA ILE A 9 13.96 6.52 -9.56
C ILE A 9 12.98 7.52 -10.16
N GLN A 10 12.27 8.27 -9.31
CA GLN A 10 11.35 9.33 -9.68
C GLN A 10 11.77 10.65 -8.97
N PRO A 11 11.96 11.75 -9.70
CA PRO A 11 12.24 13.03 -9.08
C PRO A 11 11.11 13.50 -8.16
N VAL A 12 11.46 13.84 -6.92
CA VAL A 12 10.53 14.37 -5.93
C VAL A 12 10.55 15.89 -5.94
N LYS A 13 9.42 16.52 -6.28
CA LYS A 13 9.29 17.99 -6.33
C LYS A 13 7.94 18.41 -5.77
N VAL A 14 7.96 19.28 -4.76
CA VAL A 14 6.77 19.91 -4.19
C VAL A 14 6.71 21.37 -4.68
N GLY A 15 5.66 21.71 -5.40
CA GLY A 15 5.44 23.08 -5.92
C GLY A 15 4.75 23.98 -4.90
N LYS A 16 3.88 23.41 -4.06
CA LYS A 16 3.08 24.12 -3.04
C LYS A 16 3.28 23.43 -1.68
N PRO A 17 4.31 23.80 -0.88
CA PRO A 17 4.51 23.22 0.45
C PRO A 17 3.30 23.43 1.36
N ASP A 18 2.88 22.34 2.02
CA ASP A 18 1.80 22.30 2.99
C ASP A 18 2.20 21.36 4.15
N ALA A 19 2.51 21.95 5.31
CA ALA A 19 2.97 21.19 6.48
C ALA A 19 1.87 20.25 7.04
N ARG A 20 0.58 20.61 6.89
CA ARG A 20 -0.53 19.74 7.28
C ARG A 20 -0.57 18.48 6.41
N PHE A 21 -0.37 18.64 5.10
CA PHE A 21 -0.25 17.49 4.20
C PHE A 21 0.99 16.64 4.52
N GLY A 22 2.09 17.29 4.93
CA GLY A 22 3.26 16.59 5.46
C GLY A 22 2.94 15.64 6.63
N THR A 23 1.98 16.02 7.50
CA THR A 23 1.52 15.14 8.59
C THR A 23 0.82 13.88 8.06
N PHE A 24 0.00 14.01 7.01
CA PHE A 24 -0.66 12.85 6.41
C PHE A 24 0.34 11.89 5.76
N LEU A 25 1.41 12.41 5.16
CA LEU A 25 2.47 11.60 4.56
C LEU A 25 3.23 10.74 5.59
N LEU A 26 3.20 11.08 6.88
CA LEU A 26 3.79 10.25 7.93
C LEU A 26 3.14 8.86 8.00
N GLU A 27 1.87 8.71 7.57
CA GLU A 27 1.23 7.39 7.48
C GLU A 27 2.01 6.43 6.59
N GLN A 28 2.51 6.91 5.45
CA GLN A 28 3.33 6.11 4.54
C GLN A 28 4.81 6.05 4.96
N PHE A 29 5.27 6.92 5.87
CA PHE A 29 6.64 6.87 6.36
C PHE A 29 6.80 5.91 7.54
N GLY A 30 6.01 6.10 8.60
CA GLY A 30 6.14 5.38 9.87
C GLY A 30 4.83 4.74 10.35
N GLY A 31 3.79 4.69 9.52
CA GLY A 31 2.56 3.97 9.80
C GLY A 31 2.70 2.46 9.68
N ALA A 32 1.68 1.73 10.14
CA ALA A 32 1.70 0.27 10.21
C ALA A 32 1.87 -0.40 8.83
N THR A 33 1.30 0.19 7.77
CA THR A 33 1.42 -0.27 6.38
C THR A 33 2.27 0.68 5.54
N GLY A 34 3.14 1.46 6.18
CA GLY A 34 4.04 2.38 5.49
C GLY A 34 5.35 1.72 5.06
N GLU A 35 6.13 2.46 4.29
CA GLU A 35 7.35 2.01 3.61
C GLU A 35 8.41 1.43 4.55
N LEU A 36 8.57 2.00 5.76
CA LEU A 36 9.51 1.46 6.74
C LEU A 36 9.13 0.04 7.17
N THR A 37 7.84 -0.20 7.40
CA THR A 37 7.33 -1.53 7.77
C THR A 37 7.52 -2.51 6.62
N ALA A 38 7.12 -2.15 5.40
CA ALA A 38 7.24 -2.97 4.21
C ALA A 38 8.70 -3.38 3.96
N ALA A 39 9.63 -2.41 3.94
CA ALA A 39 11.04 -2.65 3.72
C ALA A 39 11.63 -3.66 4.73
N LEU A 40 11.39 -3.44 6.02
CA LEU A 40 11.92 -4.31 7.07
C LEU A 40 11.22 -5.68 7.08
N GLN A 41 9.92 -5.75 6.79
CA GLN A 41 9.15 -6.98 6.73
C GLN A 41 9.68 -7.91 5.64
N TYR A 42 9.78 -7.43 4.41
CA TYR A 42 10.23 -8.24 3.28
C TYR A 42 11.71 -8.63 3.43
N TRP A 43 12.51 -7.72 3.95
CA TRP A 43 13.91 -8.01 4.23
C TRP A 43 14.08 -9.12 5.27
N VAL A 44 13.41 -9.06 6.41
CA VAL A 44 13.54 -10.10 7.46
C VAL A 44 12.94 -11.43 6.99
N GLN A 45 11.80 -11.42 6.30
CA GLN A 45 11.19 -12.63 5.75
C GLN A 45 12.14 -13.37 4.79
N SER A 46 12.96 -12.64 4.03
CA SER A 46 13.89 -13.24 3.06
C SER A 46 14.87 -14.24 3.70
N PHE A 47 15.23 -14.06 4.98
CA PHE A 47 16.12 -14.97 5.69
C PHE A 47 15.48 -16.31 6.06
N HIS A 48 14.17 -16.40 6.02
CA HIS A 48 13.40 -17.61 6.35
C HIS A 48 12.98 -18.40 5.11
N VAL A 49 13.33 -17.95 3.90
CA VAL A 49 12.93 -18.56 2.63
C VAL A 49 14.06 -19.42 2.06
N GLU A 50 13.80 -20.73 1.87
CA GLU A 50 14.75 -21.65 1.28
C GLU A 50 14.91 -21.48 -0.23
N ASN A 51 13.79 -21.17 -0.94
CA ASN A 51 13.81 -20.95 -2.38
C ASN A 51 14.60 -19.69 -2.73
N ALA A 52 15.72 -19.85 -3.45
CA ALA A 52 16.63 -18.76 -3.76
C ALA A 52 15.97 -17.64 -4.58
N GLY A 53 15.08 -17.97 -5.52
CA GLY A 53 14.40 -16.97 -6.36
C GLY A 53 13.40 -16.14 -5.58
N ILE A 54 12.64 -16.76 -4.65
CA ILE A 54 11.70 -16.02 -3.79
C ILE A 54 12.46 -15.16 -2.78
N ARG A 55 13.56 -15.67 -2.23
CA ARG A 55 14.44 -14.90 -1.34
C ARG A 55 15.00 -13.66 -2.01
N ASP A 56 15.53 -13.80 -3.22
CA ASP A 56 16.07 -12.72 -4.04
C ASP A 56 14.99 -11.67 -4.33
N MET A 57 13.83 -12.11 -4.79
CA MET A 57 12.67 -11.24 -5.01
C MET A 57 12.28 -10.43 -3.76
N LEU A 58 12.24 -11.07 -2.58
CA LEU A 58 11.91 -10.37 -1.33
C LEU A 58 12.98 -9.34 -0.97
N GLN A 59 14.25 -9.63 -1.21
CA GLN A 59 15.34 -8.69 -0.95
C GLN A 59 15.30 -7.51 -1.92
N ASP A 60 15.05 -7.76 -3.21
CA ASP A 60 14.95 -6.70 -4.21
C ASP A 60 13.78 -5.76 -3.91
N ILE A 61 12.60 -6.31 -3.61
CA ILE A 61 11.44 -5.50 -3.21
C ILE A 61 11.75 -4.72 -1.94
N ALA A 62 12.35 -5.34 -0.92
CA ALA A 62 12.72 -4.65 0.31
C ALA A 62 13.67 -3.45 0.05
N MET A 63 14.61 -3.58 -0.87
CA MET A 63 15.50 -2.48 -1.25
C MET A 63 14.75 -1.39 -2.02
N GLU A 64 13.77 -1.75 -2.84
CA GLU A 64 12.91 -0.77 -3.50
C GLU A 64 12.07 0.01 -2.47
N GLU A 65 11.51 -0.67 -1.44
CA GLU A 65 10.76 -0.02 -0.36
C GLU A 65 11.61 0.96 0.47
N PHE A 66 12.90 0.69 0.67
CA PHE A 66 13.81 1.69 1.25
C PHE A 66 13.94 2.93 0.34
N GLY A 67 13.92 2.74 -0.98
CA GLY A 67 13.88 3.84 -1.95
C GLY A 67 12.56 4.63 -1.87
N HIS A 68 11.43 3.95 -1.71
CA HIS A 68 10.11 4.56 -1.49
C HIS A 68 10.08 5.37 -0.19
N LEU A 69 10.61 4.81 0.89
CA LEU A 69 10.77 5.50 2.18
C LEU A 69 11.57 6.80 2.02
N GLU A 70 12.65 6.79 1.23
CA GLU A 70 13.42 8.00 0.91
C GLU A 70 12.58 9.02 0.14
N MET A 71 11.79 8.58 -0.84
CA MET A 71 10.93 9.47 -1.62
C MET A 71 9.83 10.11 -0.76
N VAL A 72 9.16 9.34 0.09
CA VAL A 72 8.17 9.85 1.06
C VAL A 72 8.84 10.80 2.05
N GLY A 73 10.01 10.46 2.57
CA GLY A 73 10.79 11.33 3.44
C GLY A 73 11.14 12.68 2.80
N LYS A 74 11.49 12.68 1.51
CA LYS A 74 11.74 13.91 0.74
C LYS A 74 10.48 14.73 0.51
N LEU A 75 9.33 14.10 0.26
CA LEU A 75 8.04 14.80 0.20
C LEU A 75 7.75 15.52 1.53
N ILE A 76 7.87 14.81 2.65
CA ILE A 76 7.65 15.39 3.99
C ILE A 76 8.60 16.56 4.23
N ALA A 77 9.89 16.40 3.93
CA ALA A 77 10.88 17.45 4.12
C ALA A 77 10.56 18.69 3.28
N GLN A 78 10.10 18.53 2.03
CA GLN A 78 9.74 19.66 1.17
C GLN A 78 8.42 20.32 1.61
N HIS A 79 7.42 19.56 2.03
CA HIS A 79 6.16 20.10 2.56
C HIS A 79 6.36 20.88 3.85
N THR A 80 7.34 20.52 4.67
CA THR A 80 7.64 21.15 5.96
C THR A 80 8.78 22.17 5.90
N SER A 81 9.34 22.43 4.72
CA SER A 81 10.51 23.33 4.55
C SER A 81 10.22 24.81 4.83
N LYS A 82 8.95 25.23 4.73
CA LYS A 82 8.51 26.62 4.90
C LYS A 82 7.32 26.71 5.85
N MET A 83 7.56 26.42 7.12
CA MET A 83 6.54 26.54 8.15
C MET A 83 6.53 27.95 8.73
N ASP A 84 5.43 28.66 8.61
CA ASP A 84 5.17 29.93 9.25
C ASP A 84 4.54 29.75 10.65
N GLN A 85 4.09 30.84 11.29
CA GLN A 85 3.46 30.78 12.60
C GLN A 85 2.11 30.06 12.59
N THR A 86 1.40 30.03 11.46
CA THR A 86 0.10 29.34 11.37
C THR A 86 0.26 27.83 11.44
N ALA A 87 1.42 27.29 11.07
CA ALA A 87 1.73 25.87 11.21
C ALA A 87 1.68 25.36 12.65
N VAL A 88 1.69 26.23 13.66
CA VAL A 88 1.48 25.83 15.06
C VAL A 88 0.14 25.15 15.25
N TYR A 89 -0.90 25.60 14.54
CA TYR A 89 -2.25 25.06 14.64
C TYR A 89 -2.50 23.93 13.63
N ASP A 90 -1.93 24.03 12.43
CA ASP A 90 -2.19 23.11 11.32
C ASP A 90 -1.28 21.90 11.34
N ALA A 91 -0.05 22.02 11.84
CA ALA A 91 0.94 20.96 11.92
C ALA A 91 1.79 21.06 13.21
N PRO A 92 1.17 20.95 14.38
CA PRO A 92 1.84 21.15 15.67
C PRO A 92 2.99 20.18 15.91
N LEU A 93 2.90 18.95 15.39
CA LEU A 93 3.93 17.93 15.50
C LEU A 93 5.27 18.43 14.92
N PHE A 94 5.27 18.97 13.71
CA PHE A 94 6.47 19.49 13.08
C PHE A 94 6.98 20.78 13.74
N LYS A 95 6.09 21.54 14.36
CA LYS A 95 6.50 22.73 15.09
C LYS A 95 7.28 22.39 16.37
N ILE A 96 6.94 21.29 17.01
CA ILE A 96 7.59 20.81 18.25
C ILE A 96 8.84 19.97 17.93
N LYS A 97 8.73 19.06 16.96
CA LYS A 97 9.81 18.11 16.63
C LYS A 97 10.76 18.61 15.55
N GLY A 98 10.41 19.67 14.81
CA GLY A 98 11.12 20.13 13.62
C GLY A 98 10.52 19.57 12.33
N GLY A 99 10.78 20.23 11.20
CA GLY A 99 10.40 19.76 9.87
C GLY A 99 11.17 18.51 9.45
N GLY A 100 10.62 17.80 8.47
CA GLY A 100 11.19 16.55 7.96
C GLY A 100 10.51 15.31 8.53
N PRO A 101 10.89 14.12 8.05
CA PRO A 101 10.28 12.87 8.47
C PRO A 101 10.64 12.50 9.91
N HIS A 102 9.69 11.85 10.58
CA HIS A 102 9.85 11.25 11.90
C HIS A 102 9.29 9.81 11.84
N PHE A 103 9.79 8.91 12.68
CA PHE A 103 9.24 7.55 12.81
C PHE A 103 7.92 7.55 13.59
N LEU A 104 6.94 8.23 13.00
CA LEU A 104 5.59 8.39 13.50
C LEU A 104 4.58 8.13 12.38
N ASP A 105 3.36 7.74 12.75
CA ASP A 105 2.22 7.75 11.85
C ASP A 105 1.57 9.15 11.77
N SER A 106 0.51 9.27 10.99
CA SER A 106 -0.24 10.53 10.83
C SER A 106 -0.95 11.02 12.09
N GLN A 107 -1.12 10.16 13.09
CA GLN A 107 -1.71 10.47 14.39
C GLN A 107 -0.65 10.80 15.45
N GLY A 108 0.62 10.66 15.13
CA GLY A 108 1.74 10.91 16.04
C GLY A 108 2.14 9.69 16.88
N SER A 109 1.61 8.50 16.60
CA SER A 109 2.03 7.25 17.26
C SER A 109 3.40 6.83 16.74
N CYS A 110 4.26 6.34 17.65
CA CYS A 110 5.60 5.89 17.25
C CYS A 110 5.54 4.59 16.45
N TRP A 111 6.34 4.52 15.39
CA TRP A 111 6.59 3.26 14.72
C TRP A 111 7.12 2.20 15.69
N THR A 112 6.70 0.96 15.49
CA THR A 112 7.11 -0.17 16.31
C THR A 112 7.37 -1.40 15.46
N ALA A 113 8.35 -2.23 15.86
CA ALA A 113 8.60 -3.52 15.22
C ALA A 113 7.41 -4.50 15.32
N ALA A 114 6.43 -4.23 16.18
CA ALA A 114 5.19 -5.00 16.25
C ALA A 114 4.34 -4.91 14.97
N TYR A 115 4.60 -3.96 14.09
CA TYR A 115 3.96 -3.86 12.77
C TYR A 115 4.49 -4.89 11.78
N ILE A 116 5.69 -5.42 11.98
CA ILE A 116 6.32 -6.39 11.09
C ILE A 116 5.58 -7.73 11.20
N ASN A 117 4.98 -8.14 10.09
CA ASN A 117 4.22 -9.38 10.01
C ASN A 117 5.06 -10.47 9.34
N GLU A 118 5.85 -11.17 10.12
CA GLU A 118 6.64 -12.32 9.67
C GLU A 118 6.30 -13.55 10.52
N GLY A 119 6.38 -14.74 9.96
CA GLY A 119 6.04 -15.99 10.65
C GLY A 119 6.92 -17.16 10.27
N GLY A 120 7.92 -16.94 9.42
CA GLY A 120 8.85 -17.99 8.99
C GLY A 120 8.23 -19.05 8.07
N ASN A 121 7.00 -18.82 7.56
CA ASN A 121 6.36 -19.66 6.55
C ASN A 121 6.13 -18.84 5.28
N VAL A 122 6.78 -19.21 4.19
CA VAL A 122 6.78 -18.44 2.94
C VAL A 122 5.37 -18.22 2.38
N VAL A 123 4.47 -19.19 2.44
CA VAL A 123 3.09 -19.07 1.93
C VAL A 123 2.28 -18.08 2.77
N ARG A 124 2.37 -18.20 4.08
CA ARG A 124 1.74 -17.28 5.04
C ARG A 124 2.30 -15.87 4.85
N ASP A 125 3.62 -15.73 4.75
CA ASP A 125 4.28 -14.44 4.67
C ASP A 125 3.99 -13.72 3.34
N LEU A 126 4.01 -14.42 2.21
CA LEU A 126 3.61 -13.83 0.92
C LEU A 126 2.15 -13.35 0.90
N ARG A 127 1.23 -14.04 1.60
CA ARG A 127 -0.17 -13.57 1.75
C ARG A 127 -0.27 -12.34 2.62
N ALA A 128 0.50 -12.27 3.70
CA ALA A 128 0.60 -11.08 4.53
C ALA A 128 1.13 -9.88 3.73
N ASN A 129 2.11 -10.12 2.84
CA ASN A 129 2.68 -9.09 1.98
C ASN A 129 1.65 -8.55 0.98
N ILE A 130 0.87 -9.42 0.32
CA ILE A 130 -0.24 -8.97 -0.57
C ILE A 130 -1.22 -8.07 0.20
N SER A 131 -1.54 -8.41 1.43
CA SER A 131 -2.41 -7.58 2.28
C SER A 131 -1.74 -6.25 2.66
N ALA A 132 -0.45 -6.24 2.94
CA ALA A 132 0.31 -5.03 3.24
C ALA A 132 0.32 -4.06 2.05
N GLU A 133 0.63 -4.56 0.85
CA GLU A 133 0.60 -3.77 -0.40
C GLU A 133 -0.80 -3.18 -0.67
N ALA A 134 -1.86 -3.96 -0.42
CA ALA A 134 -3.23 -3.46 -0.57
C ALA A 134 -3.53 -2.31 0.41
N GLY A 135 -3.03 -2.38 1.64
CA GLY A 135 -3.14 -1.31 2.64
C GLY A 135 -2.37 -0.06 2.23
N ALA A 136 -1.11 -0.21 1.80
CA ALA A 136 -0.28 0.89 1.30
C ALA A 136 -0.94 1.58 0.10
N ARG A 137 -1.42 0.80 -0.88
CA ARG A 137 -2.16 1.29 -2.04
C ARG A 137 -3.38 2.12 -1.63
N GLN A 138 -4.21 1.64 -0.71
CA GLN A 138 -5.39 2.36 -0.23
C GLN A 138 -5.00 3.71 0.38
N THR A 139 -3.94 3.75 1.17
CA THR A 139 -3.43 4.98 1.77
C THR A 139 -2.93 5.95 0.70
N TYR A 140 -2.19 5.48 -0.30
CA TYR A 140 -1.76 6.32 -1.43
C TYR A 140 -2.94 6.90 -2.21
N GLU A 141 -3.98 6.12 -2.49
CA GLU A 141 -5.20 6.63 -3.14
C GLU A 141 -5.85 7.75 -2.33
N ALA A 142 -5.95 7.60 -1.01
CA ALA A 142 -6.49 8.63 -0.12
C ALA A 142 -5.62 9.90 -0.12
N LEU A 143 -4.31 9.75 -0.06
CA LEU A 143 -3.35 10.87 -0.10
C LEU A 143 -3.42 11.62 -1.45
N ILE A 144 -3.49 10.91 -2.58
CA ILE A 144 -3.62 11.52 -3.90
C ILE A 144 -4.90 12.35 -4.00
N LYS A 145 -6.04 11.82 -3.52
CA LYS A 145 -7.32 12.54 -3.50
C LYS A 145 -7.28 13.78 -2.62
N ALA A 146 -6.57 13.74 -1.49
CA ALA A 146 -6.45 14.87 -0.56
C ALA A 146 -5.39 15.91 -0.98
N CYS A 147 -4.52 15.59 -1.93
CA CYS A 147 -3.39 16.42 -2.31
C CYS A 147 -3.79 17.54 -3.29
N ASN A 148 -3.25 18.73 -3.08
CA ASN A 148 -3.43 19.90 -3.97
C ASN A 148 -2.15 20.31 -4.73
N ASP A 149 -1.08 19.48 -4.65
CA ASP A 149 0.19 19.72 -5.33
C ASP A 149 0.46 18.66 -6.39
N GLU A 150 0.57 19.08 -7.64
CA GLU A 150 0.74 18.17 -8.79
C GLU A 150 2.08 17.41 -8.77
N GLY A 151 3.13 18.03 -8.24
CA GLY A 151 4.42 17.33 -8.10
C GLY A 151 4.36 16.21 -7.08
N THR A 152 3.70 16.45 -5.97
CA THR A 152 3.41 15.43 -4.95
C THR A 152 2.51 14.32 -5.49
N LYS A 153 1.40 14.66 -6.16
CA LYS A 153 0.52 13.66 -6.79
C LYS A 153 1.28 12.74 -7.73
N LYS A 154 2.15 13.31 -8.57
CA LYS A 154 2.95 12.52 -9.50
C LYS A 154 3.83 11.51 -8.78
N THR A 155 4.48 11.90 -7.68
CA THR A 155 5.30 10.99 -6.87
C THR A 155 4.45 9.90 -6.21
N LEU A 156 3.33 10.28 -5.59
CA LEU A 156 2.42 9.33 -4.93
C LEU A 156 1.80 8.34 -5.93
N THR A 157 1.48 8.79 -7.15
CA THR A 157 0.97 7.90 -8.21
C THR A 157 2.03 6.88 -8.66
N HIS A 158 3.30 7.30 -8.71
CA HIS A 158 4.39 6.36 -9.00
C HIS A 158 4.49 5.31 -7.91
N LEU A 159 4.52 5.70 -6.63
CA LEU A 159 4.58 4.79 -5.48
C LEU A 159 3.39 3.82 -5.51
N LEU A 160 2.16 4.32 -5.60
CA LEU A 160 0.95 3.49 -5.75
C LEU A 160 1.08 2.43 -6.85
N THR A 161 1.69 2.79 -7.98
CA THR A 161 1.90 1.86 -9.09
C THR A 161 2.88 0.75 -8.72
N ARG A 162 3.88 1.06 -7.90
CA ARG A 162 4.84 0.06 -7.41
C ARG A 162 4.19 -0.93 -6.45
N GLU A 163 3.33 -0.47 -5.53
CA GLU A 163 2.58 -1.36 -4.63
C GLU A 163 1.76 -2.41 -5.41
N ILE A 164 1.12 -1.98 -6.52
CA ILE A 164 0.40 -2.92 -7.40
C ILE A 164 1.37 -3.94 -8.03
N THR A 165 2.56 -3.49 -8.40
CA THR A 165 3.57 -4.38 -9.00
C THR A 165 4.09 -5.39 -7.98
N HIS A 166 4.41 -4.96 -6.76
CA HIS A 166 4.87 -5.83 -5.69
C HIS A 166 3.82 -6.87 -5.33
N ALA A 167 2.55 -6.46 -5.14
CA ALA A 167 1.44 -7.38 -4.93
C ALA A 167 1.36 -8.45 -6.03
N ASN A 168 1.47 -8.05 -7.31
CA ASN A 168 1.48 -8.99 -8.43
C ASN A 168 2.68 -9.94 -8.40
N MET A 169 3.85 -9.49 -7.95
CA MET A 169 5.03 -10.36 -7.81
C MET A 169 4.80 -11.42 -6.72
N PHE A 170 4.24 -11.05 -5.57
CA PHE A 170 3.89 -11.99 -4.51
C PHE A 170 2.81 -12.99 -4.92
N MET A 171 1.78 -12.53 -5.65
CA MET A 171 0.75 -13.42 -6.21
C MET A 171 1.34 -14.43 -7.19
N LYS A 172 2.22 -13.99 -8.10
CA LYS A 172 2.90 -14.89 -9.05
C LYS A 172 3.81 -15.89 -8.34
N ALA A 173 4.47 -15.52 -7.26
CA ALA A 173 5.26 -16.45 -6.46
C ALA A 173 4.38 -17.52 -5.81
N LEU A 174 3.22 -17.14 -5.25
CA LEU A 174 2.24 -18.10 -4.73
C LEU A 174 1.69 -19.02 -5.83
N ASP A 175 1.38 -18.48 -7.00
CA ASP A 175 0.89 -19.24 -8.14
C ASP A 175 1.93 -20.27 -8.59
N ALA A 176 3.18 -19.88 -8.73
CA ALA A 176 4.28 -20.79 -9.09
C ALA A 176 4.51 -21.91 -8.07
N MET A 177 4.12 -21.71 -6.83
CA MET A 177 4.13 -22.72 -5.76
C MET A 177 2.84 -23.58 -5.73
N GLY A 178 1.84 -23.29 -6.56
CA GLY A 178 0.50 -23.90 -6.48
C GLY A 178 -0.25 -23.54 -5.20
N LYS A 179 0.03 -22.34 -4.63
CA LYS A 179 -0.51 -21.89 -3.34
C LYS A 179 -1.34 -20.61 -3.43
N LEU A 180 -1.65 -20.14 -4.63
CA LEU A 180 -2.45 -18.92 -4.77
C LEU A 180 -3.87 -19.14 -4.23
N ASP A 181 -4.54 -20.20 -4.69
CA ASP A 181 -5.92 -20.55 -4.31
C ASP A 181 -6.00 -21.60 -3.21
N ASP A 182 -4.89 -22.17 -2.79
CA ASP A 182 -4.86 -23.18 -1.73
C ASP A 182 -4.87 -22.48 -0.35
N PRO A 183 -5.94 -22.62 0.46
CA PRO A 183 -5.99 -22.04 1.79
C PRO A 183 -5.02 -22.72 2.76
N MET A 184 -4.46 -23.87 2.38
CA MET A 184 -3.59 -24.67 3.23
C MET A 184 -2.14 -24.19 3.18
N PHE A 185 -1.55 -24.05 4.33
CA PHE A 185 -0.11 -23.93 4.52
C PHE A 185 0.32 -24.68 5.78
N GLY A 186 1.49 -25.35 5.71
CA GLY A 186 1.92 -26.29 6.74
C GLY A 186 1.56 -27.75 6.40
N ASN A 187 1.81 -28.66 7.34
CA ASN A 187 1.76 -30.11 7.11
C ASN A 187 0.66 -30.84 7.88
N VAL A 188 -0.19 -30.10 8.59
CA VAL A 188 -1.32 -30.67 9.33
C VAL A 188 -2.53 -30.64 8.44
N GLN A 189 -3.13 -31.83 8.24
CA GLN A 189 -4.38 -31.92 7.50
C GLN A 189 -5.55 -31.45 8.37
N PRO A 190 -6.47 -30.62 7.85
CA PRO A 190 -7.69 -30.25 8.55
C PRO A 190 -8.63 -31.46 8.67
N ASP A 191 -9.59 -31.37 9.56
CA ASP A 191 -10.70 -32.35 9.60
C ASP A 191 -11.75 -32.07 8.51
N ASP A 192 -12.75 -32.90 8.42
CA ASP A 192 -13.78 -32.84 7.37
C ASP A 192 -14.66 -31.58 7.46
N THR A 193 -14.61 -30.83 8.56
CA THR A 193 -15.38 -29.59 8.74
C THR A 193 -14.80 -28.42 7.97
N VAL A 194 -13.61 -28.55 7.36
CA VAL A 194 -12.96 -27.50 6.55
C VAL A 194 -13.85 -26.96 5.42
N LYS A 195 -14.81 -27.77 4.94
CA LYS A 195 -15.74 -27.40 3.86
C LYS A 195 -17.07 -26.83 4.38
N LEU A 196 -17.28 -26.83 5.68
CA LEU A 196 -18.53 -26.36 6.27
C LEU A 196 -18.49 -24.85 6.48
N VAL A 197 -19.56 -24.20 6.09
CA VAL A 197 -19.83 -22.79 6.44
C VAL A 197 -20.82 -22.78 7.58
N PHE A 198 -20.43 -22.21 8.72
CA PHE A 198 -21.30 -22.10 9.88
C PHE A 198 -22.05 -20.76 9.83
N ASN A 199 -23.39 -20.85 9.72
CA ASN A 199 -24.25 -19.71 9.95
C ASN A 199 -24.56 -19.64 11.45
N LEU A 200 -24.07 -18.60 12.12
CA LEU A 200 -24.28 -18.39 13.57
C LEU A 200 -25.59 -17.65 13.87
N SER A 201 -26.38 -17.29 12.84
CA SER A 201 -27.73 -16.74 12.97
C SER A 201 -28.76 -17.86 13.18
N GLN A 202 -30.01 -17.50 13.48
CA GLN A 202 -31.10 -18.43 13.64
C GLN A 202 -31.77 -18.84 12.31
N GLY A 203 -31.00 -19.20 11.32
CA GLY A 203 -31.49 -19.58 10.00
C GLY A 203 -30.75 -18.85 8.89
N GLU A 204 -30.97 -19.28 7.64
CA GLU A 204 -30.20 -18.82 6.48
C GLU A 204 -30.61 -17.45 5.99
N ASP A 205 -31.88 -17.05 6.21
CA ASP A 205 -32.43 -15.76 5.74
C ASP A 205 -32.99 -14.93 6.90
N VAL A 206 -32.26 -14.88 8.00
CA VAL A 206 -32.63 -14.04 9.15
C VAL A 206 -32.34 -12.57 8.84
N ARG A 207 -33.38 -11.74 8.91
CA ARG A 207 -33.29 -10.29 8.74
C ARG A 207 -33.03 -9.59 10.05
N GLY A 208 -32.25 -8.52 9.98
CA GLY A 208 -31.90 -7.65 11.08
C GLY A 208 -31.22 -6.38 10.62
N PRO A 209 -30.81 -5.46 11.52
CA PRO A 209 -30.32 -4.12 11.18
C PRO A 209 -29.15 -4.08 10.19
N TRP A 210 -28.52 -5.20 9.91
CA TRP A 210 -27.34 -5.31 9.05
C TRP A 210 -27.65 -5.88 7.66
N ASN A 211 -28.85 -6.39 7.42
CA ASN A 211 -29.26 -7.03 6.18
C ASN A 211 -30.74 -6.83 5.87
N GLU A 212 -31.32 -5.68 6.23
CA GLU A 212 -32.73 -5.34 5.98
C GLU A 212 -33.00 -4.88 4.55
N GLU A 213 -31.95 -4.56 3.79
CA GLU A 213 -32.09 -4.07 2.43
C GLU A 213 -32.83 -5.08 1.53
N PRO A 214 -33.70 -4.60 0.62
CA PRO A 214 -34.57 -5.47 -0.18
C PRO A 214 -33.82 -6.38 -1.16
N ASP A 215 -32.58 -6.02 -1.51
CA ASP A 215 -31.70 -6.75 -2.41
C ASP A 215 -30.73 -7.71 -1.67
N PHE A 216 -30.86 -7.84 -0.34
CA PHE A 216 -30.08 -8.83 0.38
C PHE A 216 -30.50 -10.25 -0.01
N GLU A 217 -29.52 -11.06 -0.43
CA GLU A 217 -29.65 -12.48 -0.71
C GLU A 217 -28.62 -13.25 0.10
N TYR A 218 -29.07 -14.30 0.81
CA TYR A 218 -28.16 -15.22 1.49
C TYR A 218 -27.50 -16.15 0.48
N ILE A 219 -26.16 -16.18 0.47
CA ILE A 219 -25.37 -17.04 -0.39
C ILE A 219 -24.57 -18.00 0.46
N ALA A 220 -25.01 -19.27 0.51
CA ALA A 220 -24.32 -20.32 1.28
C ALA A 220 -22.92 -20.64 0.74
N GLU A 221 -22.75 -20.61 -0.58
CA GLU A 221 -21.46 -20.81 -1.26
C GLU A 221 -21.20 -19.63 -2.22
N PRO A 222 -20.49 -18.58 -1.77
CA PRO A 222 -20.19 -17.45 -2.64
C PRO A 222 -19.34 -17.91 -3.82
N LYS A 223 -19.83 -17.67 -5.03
CA LYS A 223 -19.06 -17.87 -6.26
C LYS A 223 -18.11 -16.70 -6.47
N PRO A 224 -16.92 -16.93 -7.08
CA PRO A 224 -16.06 -15.83 -7.48
C PRO A 224 -16.87 -14.84 -8.33
N MET A 225 -16.97 -13.61 -7.92
CA MET A 225 -17.57 -12.56 -8.74
C MET A 225 -16.70 -12.41 -9.99
N GLY A 226 -17.28 -12.63 -11.16
CA GLY A 226 -16.63 -12.25 -12.42
C GLY A 226 -16.19 -10.78 -12.30
N GLY A 227 -14.96 -10.48 -12.73
CA GLY A 227 -14.21 -9.28 -12.45
C GLY A 227 -15.06 -8.04 -12.17
N MET A 228 -14.69 -7.32 -11.14
CA MET A 228 -15.36 -6.06 -10.81
C MET A 228 -15.50 -5.19 -12.06
N PRO A 229 -16.65 -4.57 -12.31
CA PRO A 229 -16.73 -3.56 -13.35
C PRO A 229 -15.62 -2.53 -13.09
N PRO A 230 -14.98 -2.02 -14.15
CA PRO A 230 -13.98 -0.97 -13.97
C PRO A 230 -14.61 0.15 -13.13
N ALA A 231 -13.81 0.68 -12.21
CA ALA A 231 -14.23 1.81 -11.40
C ALA A 231 -14.85 2.88 -12.31
N PRO A 232 -15.97 3.53 -11.92
CA PRO A 232 -16.58 4.54 -12.74
C PRO A 232 -15.54 5.59 -13.09
N VAL A 233 -15.28 5.75 -14.39
CA VAL A 233 -14.37 6.76 -14.90
C VAL A 233 -14.96 8.11 -14.52
N ASN A 234 -14.21 8.92 -13.81
CA ASN A 234 -14.63 10.26 -13.48
C ASN A 234 -14.82 11.02 -14.82
N PRO A 235 -15.98 11.66 -15.10
CA PRO A 235 -16.19 12.39 -16.34
C PRO A 235 -15.11 13.44 -16.67
N ASP A 236 -14.38 13.91 -15.66
CA ASP A 236 -13.29 14.86 -15.82
C ASP A 236 -11.99 14.22 -16.36
N ASP A 237 -11.87 12.88 -16.31
CA ASP A 237 -10.68 12.16 -16.81
C ASP A 237 -10.76 11.87 -18.32
N GLU A 238 -11.93 11.91 -18.93
CA GLU A 238 -12.09 11.70 -20.38
C GLU A 238 -11.56 12.86 -21.23
N GLN A 239 -11.44 14.06 -20.68
CA GLN A 239 -10.93 15.22 -21.43
C GLN A 239 -9.41 15.26 -21.60
N SER A 240 -8.65 14.39 -20.97
CA SER A 240 -7.18 14.34 -21.06
C SER A 240 -6.63 13.36 -22.10
N SER A 241 -7.47 12.58 -22.78
CA SER A 241 -7.04 11.49 -23.69
C SER A 241 -7.12 11.81 -25.18
N GLU A 242 -7.28 13.06 -25.60
CA GLU A 242 -7.16 13.39 -27.02
C GLU A 242 -5.71 13.24 -27.51
N PRO A 243 -5.44 12.48 -28.56
CA PRO A 243 -4.10 12.32 -29.10
C PRO A 243 -3.63 13.64 -29.72
N ARG A 244 -2.59 14.25 -29.15
CA ARG A 244 -1.94 15.43 -29.75
C ARG A 244 -1.53 15.11 -31.18
N LYS A 245 -2.18 15.72 -32.17
CA LYS A 245 -1.78 15.68 -33.58
C LYS A 245 -0.35 16.20 -33.70
N ARG A 246 0.56 15.34 -34.04
CA ARG A 246 1.93 15.73 -34.46
C ARG A 246 1.83 16.52 -35.75
N THR A 247 1.96 17.83 -35.68
CA THR A 247 2.23 18.66 -36.87
C THR A 247 3.65 18.38 -37.32
N ARG A 248 3.80 17.63 -38.40
CA ARG A 248 5.06 17.59 -39.18
C ARG A 248 5.28 18.99 -39.73
N LYS A 249 6.28 19.72 -39.26
CA LYS A 249 6.87 20.85 -39.99
C LYS A 249 7.83 20.24 -41.04
N ASN A 250 7.44 20.33 -42.30
CA ASN A 250 8.36 20.22 -43.42
C ASN A 250 9.14 21.55 -43.49
N GLY A 251 10.47 21.46 -43.60
CA GLY A 251 11.38 22.54 -43.83
C GLY A 251 12.80 22.02 -43.67
#